data_91732412350296f8409c01e4f2bed8ca
#
_entry.id   91732412350296f8409c01e4f2bed8ca
#
_cell.length_a   1.000
_cell.length_b   1.000
_cell.length_c   1.000
_cell.angle_alpha   90.00
_cell.angle_beta   90.00
_cell.angle_gamma   90.00
#
_symmetry.space_group_name_H-M   'P 1'
#
loop_
_entity.id
_entity.type
_entity.pdbx_description
1 polymer ?
#
loop_
_entity_poly.entity_id
_entity_poly.type
_entity_poly.pdbx_seq_one_letter_code
_entity_poly.pdbx_strand_id
1 'polypeptide(L)'
;KVIKVDLDKGEQFESDFKKISPFSKIPVIIDHKNNQTIFESGAILIYLADQSGKFYNQNNRLEINQWLMAQMGYVGPMLGQHHQFHHYNPGKSKFGEDRYFKISKRIYEELDARLTVSKFLSGNEYTIADIATFPWIARHEWHDIGLSQFKNLTRWYNEISEREAVKKGFSFMSKDELPPKP
;
A
#
# COMPACT_ATOMS: atom_id res chain seq x y z
N LYS A 1 -18.17 11.33 1.96
CA LYS A 1 -18.75 10.73 0.74
C LYS A 1 -17.62 10.08 -0.06
N VAL A 2 -17.82 8.85 -0.56
CA VAL A 2 -16.88 8.19 -1.47
C VAL A 2 -17.46 8.21 -2.88
N ILE A 3 -16.61 8.50 -3.86
CA ILE A 3 -16.95 8.50 -5.28
C ILE A 3 -16.05 7.44 -5.93
N LYS A 4 -16.65 6.44 -6.56
CA LYS A 4 -15.92 5.43 -7.32
C LYS A 4 -15.54 6.03 -8.67
N VAL A 5 -14.29 5.84 -9.07
CA VAL A 5 -13.77 6.14 -10.40
C VAL A 5 -13.61 4.82 -11.15
N ASP A 6 -14.30 4.68 -12.27
CA ASP A 6 -14.24 3.47 -13.10
C ASP A 6 -13.00 3.53 -14.02
N LEU A 7 -11.94 2.81 -13.61
CA LEU A 7 -10.68 2.80 -14.34
C LEU A 7 -10.78 2.10 -15.69
N ASP A 8 -11.67 1.12 -15.81
CA ASP A 8 -11.85 0.35 -17.06
C ASP A 8 -12.53 1.20 -18.14
N LYS A 9 -13.37 2.15 -17.71
CA LYS A 9 -13.98 3.15 -18.60
C LYS A 9 -13.09 4.36 -18.86
N GLY A 10 -11.96 4.48 -18.19
CA GLY A 10 -11.04 5.59 -18.35
C GLY A 10 -11.49 6.90 -17.69
N GLU A 11 -12.40 6.85 -16.72
CA GLU A 11 -12.91 8.05 -16.01
C GLU A 11 -11.78 8.86 -15.35
N GLN A 12 -10.67 8.23 -15.00
CA GLN A 12 -9.48 8.92 -14.46
C GLN A 12 -8.82 9.87 -15.49
N PHE A 13 -9.14 9.75 -16.76
CA PHE A 13 -8.61 10.62 -17.82
C PHE A 13 -9.53 11.79 -18.18
N GLU A 14 -10.70 11.87 -17.57
CA GLU A 14 -11.63 12.98 -17.77
C GLU A 14 -11.02 14.29 -17.26
N SER A 15 -11.42 15.39 -17.93
CA SER A 15 -10.85 16.73 -17.67
C SER A 15 -11.03 17.17 -16.22
N ASP A 16 -12.17 16.88 -15.62
CA ASP A 16 -12.48 17.29 -14.25
C ASP A 16 -11.66 16.48 -13.22
N PHE A 17 -11.46 15.19 -13.47
CA PHE A 17 -10.59 14.39 -12.60
C PHE A 17 -9.12 14.81 -12.71
N LYS A 18 -8.65 15.16 -13.89
CA LYS A 18 -7.27 15.65 -14.10
C LYS A 18 -6.97 16.94 -13.35
N LYS A 19 -7.97 17.79 -13.08
CA LYS A 19 -7.79 19.01 -12.28
C LYS A 19 -7.42 18.71 -10.82
N ILE A 20 -7.86 17.56 -10.31
CA ILE A 20 -7.60 17.13 -8.93
C ILE A 20 -6.54 16.03 -8.81
N SER A 21 -6.20 15.36 -9.90
CA SER A 21 -5.16 14.32 -9.98
C SER A 21 -4.33 14.50 -11.25
N PRO A 22 -3.21 15.23 -11.18
CA PRO A 22 -2.39 15.55 -12.38
C PRO A 22 -1.90 14.33 -13.17
N PHE A 23 -1.66 13.21 -12.49
CA PHE A 23 -1.22 11.95 -13.09
C PHE A 23 -2.36 10.97 -13.35
N SER A 24 -3.63 11.39 -13.21
CA SER A 24 -4.81 10.55 -13.42
C SER A 24 -4.79 9.30 -12.54
N LYS A 25 -4.39 9.43 -11.27
CA LYS A 25 -4.29 8.34 -10.30
C LYS A 25 -5.28 8.51 -9.16
N ILE A 26 -5.76 7.40 -8.66
CA ILE A 26 -6.50 7.30 -7.40
C ILE A 26 -5.55 6.77 -6.31
N PRO A 27 -5.81 7.11 -5.01
CA PRO A 27 -6.89 7.93 -4.48
C PRO A 27 -6.63 9.44 -4.56
N VAL A 28 -7.70 10.21 -4.47
CA VAL A 28 -7.69 11.66 -4.20
C VAL A 28 -8.70 11.94 -3.11
N ILE A 29 -8.40 12.86 -2.19
CA ILE A 29 -9.38 13.34 -1.21
C ILE A 29 -9.59 14.85 -1.37
N ILE A 30 -10.80 15.29 -1.04
CA ILE A 30 -11.16 16.71 -0.94
C ILE A 30 -11.66 16.94 0.49
N ASP A 31 -10.94 17.74 1.25
CA ASP A 31 -11.38 18.18 2.57
C ASP A 31 -12.22 19.45 2.44
N HIS A 32 -13.52 19.30 2.59
CA HIS A 32 -14.47 20.41 2.50
C HIS A 32 -14.41 21.43 3.63
N LYS A 33 -13.66 21.13 4.74
CA LYS A 33 -13.50 22.09 5.85
C LYS A 33 -12.57 23.26 5.48
N ASN A 34 -11.58 22.97 4.64
CA ASN A 34 -10.56 23.93 4.25
C ASN A 34 -10.33 24.03 2.73
N ASN A 35 -11.21 23.36 1.94
CA ASN A 35 -11.14 23.30 0.47
C ASN A 35 -9.80 22.76 -0.07
N GLN A 36 -9.12 21.88 0.69
CA GLN A 36 -7.90 21.26 0.23
C GLN A 36 -8.20 20.01 -0.59
N THR A 37 -7.55 19.93 -1.74
CA THR A 37 -7.50 18.72 -2.56
C THR A 37 -6.14 18.08 -2.40
N ILE A 38 -6.10 16.81 -2.00
CA ILE A 38 -4.86 16.08 -1.74
C ILE A 38 -4.83 14.83 -2.62
N PHE A 39 -3.82 14.71 -3.45
CA PHE A 39 -3.50 13.51 -4.22
C PHE A 39 -2.20 12.89 -3.68
N GLU A 40 -1.79 11.73 -4.17
CA GLU A 40 -0.76 10.83 -3.65
C GLU A 40 -1.16 10.18 -2.31
N SER A 41 -1.24 8.85 -2.31
CA SER A 41 -1.69 8.09 -1.13
C SER A 41 -0.81 8.34 0.11
N GLY A 42 0.50 8.53 -0.07
CA GLY A 42 1.41 8.88 1.03
C GLY A 42 1.12 10.26 1.62
N ALA A 43 0.88 11.26 0.77
CA ALA A 43 0.51 12.60 1.22
C ALA A 43 -0.84 12.61 1.93
N ILE A 44 -1.80 11.84 1.42
CA ILE A 44 -3.12 11.65 2.05
C ILE A 44 -2.96 11.03 3.45
N LEU A 45 -2.12 10.01 3.61
CA LEU A 45 -1.87 9.39 4.90
C LEU A 45 -1.23 10.36 5.89
N ILE A 46 -0.24 11.15 5.48
CA ILE A 46 0.37 12.19 6.33
C ILE A 46 -0.69 13.20 6.75
N TYR A 47 -1.47 13.72 5.81
CA TYR A 47 -2.52 14.69 6.08
C TYR A 47 -3.54 14.17 7.11
N LEU A 48 -4.07 12.96 6.90
CA LEU A 48 -5.05 12.37 7.79
C LEU A 48 -4.47 12.04 9.17
N ALA A 49 -3.20 11.63 9.22
CA ALA A 49 -2.51 11.36 10.47
C ALA A 49 -2.27 12.64 11.29
N ASP A 50 -1.84 13.73 10.65
CA ASP A 50 -1.69 15.04 11.28
C ASP A 50 -3.06 15.58 11.80
N GLN A 51 -4.14 15.43 11.01
CA GLN A 51 -5.49 15.85 11.43
C GLN A 51 -6.03 15.03 12.61
N SER A 52 -5.72 13.74 12.66
CA SER A 52 -6.22 12.84 13.70
C SER A 52 -5.33 12.76 14.95
N GLY A 53 -4.06 13.19 14.85
CA GLY A 53 -3.04 12.98 15.87
C GLY A 53 -2.66 11.51 16.09
N LYS A 54 -2.90 10.62 15.10
CA LYS A 54 -2.70 9.17 15.21
C LYS A 54 -1.76 8.63 14.13
N PHE A 55 -1.03 7.57 14.46
CA PHE A 55 -0.19 6.80 13.52
C PHE A 55 1.00 7.54 12.93
N TYR A 56 1.34 8.74 13.44
CA TYR A 56 2.43 9.58 12.96
C TYR A 56 3.08 10.35 14.10
N ASN A 57 3.70 9.60 15.04
CA ASN A 57 4.32 10.12 16.25
C ASN A 57 5.47 11.08 15.93
N GLN A 58 5.47 12.28 16.52
CA GLN A 58 6.49 13.31 16.32
C GLN A 58 7.90 12.84 16.70
N ASN A 59 8.02 12.05 17.76
CA ASN A 59 9.32 11.58 18.26
C ASN A 59 9.97 10.54 17.32
N ASN A 60 9.20 9.92 16.44
CA ASN A 60 9.68 8.90 15.48
C ASN A 60 9.39 9.28 14.01
N ARG A 61 9.07 10.56 13.77
CA ARG A 61 8.60 11.04 12.47
C ARG A 61 9.58 10.77 11.34
N LEU A 62 10.88 10.89 11.61
CA LEU A 62 11.90 10.65 10.59
C LEU A 62 11.88 9.18 10.12
N GLU A 63 11.86 8.22 11.04
CA GLU A 63 11.83 6.79 10.71
C GLU A 63 10.52 6.42 10.02
N ILE A 64 9.39 6.95 10.47
CA ILE A 64 8.09 6.75 9.80
C ILE A 64 8.15 7.25 8.36
N ASN A 65 8.72 8.44 8.11
CA ASN A 65 8.87 8.99 6.77
C ASN A 65 9.81 8.14 5.90
N GLN A 66 10.92 7.63 6.44
CA GLN A 66 11.82 6.77 5.70
C GLN A 66 11.09 5.53 5.18
N TRP A 67 10.34 4.83 6.03
CA TRP A 67 9.58 3.64 5.63
C TRP A 67 8.39 3.97 4.72
N LEU A 68 7.71 5.10 4.94
CA LEU A 68 6.66 5.56 4.05
C LEU A 68 7.23 5.89 2.65
N MET A 69 8.35 6.59 2.58
CA MET A 69 9.00 6.91 1.28
C MET A 69 9.57 5.66 0.61
N ALA A 70 10.11 4.71 1.38
CA ALA A 70 10.53 3.41 0.85
C ALA A 70 9.34 2.66 0.21
N GLN A 71 8.16 2.71 0.84
CA GLN A 71 6.97 2.14 0.25
C GLN A 71 6.56 2.88 -1.04
N MET A 72 6.48 4.22 -1.02
CA MET A 72 6.05 5.04 -2.17
C MET A 72 7.02 4.95 -3.36
N GLY A 73 8.32 4.95 -3.07
CA GLY A 73 9.36 4.98 -4.11
C GLY A 73 9.84 3.60 -4.58
N TYR A 74 9.60 2.56 -3.80
CA TYR A 74 10.18 1.25 -4.10
C TYR A 74 9.21 0.09 -3.92
N VAL A 75 8.69 -0.17 -2.71
CA VAL A 75 7.86 -1.37 -2.44
C VAL A 75 6.64 -1.40 -3.35
N GLY A 76 5.83 -0.35 -3.31
CA GLY A 76 4.62 -0.26 -4.13
C GLY A 76 4.89 -0.32 -5.63
N PRO A 77 5.76 0.55 -6.18
CA PRO A 77 6.08 0.53 -7.60
C PRO A 77 6.66 -0.80 -8.09
N MET A 78 7.54 -1.43 -7.34
CA MET A 78 8.18 -2.69 -7.79
C MET A 78 7.21 -3.88 -7.74
N LEU A 79 6.41 -4.00 -6.66
CA LEU A 79 5.34 -5.01 -6.60
C LEU A 79 4.28 -4.75 -7.68
N GLY A 80 3.96 -3.49 -7.96
CA GLY A 80 3.07 -3.12 -9.07
C GLY A 80 3.60 -3.54 -10.44
N GLN A 81 4.90 -3.39 -10.70
CA GLN A 81 5.52 -3.92 -11.92
C GLN A 81 5.48 -5.45 -11.95
N HIS A 82 5.69 -6.11 -10.80
CA HIS A 82 5.55 -7.55 -10.73
C HIS A 82 4.11 -7.99 -11.07
N HIS A 83 3.08 -7.32 -10.54
CA HIS A 83 1.69 -7.56 -10.95
C HIS A 83 1.52 -7.39 -12.47
N GLN A 84 2.11 -6.34 -13.04
CA GLN A 84 1.98 -6.04 -14.47
C GLN A 84 2.53 -7.17 -15.34
N PHE A 85 3.70 -7.71 -15.02
CA PHE A 85 4.35 -8.73 -15.84
C PHE A 85 3.90 -10.15 -15.49
N HIS A 86 3.74 -10.47 -14.21
CA HIS A 86 3.45 -11.82 -13.75
C HIS A 86 1.95 -12.14 -13.71
N HIS A 87 1.13 -11.21 -13.17
CA HIS A 87 -0.30 -11.46 -12.95
C HIS A 87 -1.17 -11.03 -14.14
N TYR A 88 -0.98 -9.80 -14.65
CA TYR A 88 -1.84 -9.27 -15.72
C TYR A 88 -1.38 -9.66 -17.14
N ASN A 89 -0.10 -9.88 -17.36
CA ASN A 89 0.46 -10.18 -18.69
C ASN A 89 1.45 -11.34 -18.65
N PRO A 90 1.08 -12.52 -18.12
CA PRO A 90 1.99 -13.65 -18.02
C PRO A 90 2.46 -14.09 -19.41
N GLY A 91 3.75 -14.44 -19.52
CA GLY A 91 4.36 -14.89 -20.75
C GLY A 91 4.67 -13.80 -21.80
N LYS A 92 4.31 -12.53 -21.54
CA LYS A 92 4.56 -11.43 -22.48
C LYS A 92 6.00 -10.93 -22.47
N SER A 93 6.71 -11.05 -21.35
CA SER A 93 8.10 -10.61 -21.22
C SER A 93 8.82 -11.43 -20.15
N LYS A 94 9.54 -12.47 -20.57
CA LYS A 94 10.34 -13.27 -19.64
C LYS A 94 11.36 -12.42 -18.87
N PHE A 95 11.97 -11.43 -19.51
CA PHE A 95 12.90 -10.52 -18.82
C PHE A 95 12.19 -9.71 -17.73
N GLY A 96 11.01 -9.17 -18.00
CA GLY A 96 10.22 -8.43 -17.01
C GLY A 96 9.78 -9.31 -15.86
N GLU A 97 9.25 -10.49 -16.15
CA GLU A 97 8.83 -11.47 -15.12
C GLU A 97 10.00 -11.86 -14.21
N ASP A 98 11.12 -12.32 -14.77
CA ASP A 98 12.31 -12.73 -14.02
C ASP A 98 12.90 -11.57 -13.18
N ARG A 99 12.95 -10.37 -13.76
CA ARG A 99 13.47 -9.18 -13.09
C ARG A 99 12.62 -8.81 -11.87
N TYR A 100 11.32 -8.62 -12.08
CA TYR A 100 10.44 -8.13 -11.03
C TYR A 100 10.09 -9.20 -10.00
N PHE A 101 10.10 -10.48 -10.35
CA PHE A 101 10.04 -11.57 -9.37
C PHE A 101 11.23 -11.51 -8.38
N LYS A 102 12.46 -11.37 -8.89
CA LYS A 102 13.65 -11.25 -8.04
C LYS A 102 13.61 -10.01 -7.14
N ILE A 103 13.14 -8.88 -7.66
CA ILE A 103 12.99 -7.64 -6.88
C ILE A 103 11.92 -7.83 -5.81
N SER A 104 10.78 -8.42 -6.15
CA SER A 104 9.68 -8.67 -5.22
C SER A 104 10.09 -9.62 -4.10
N LYS A 105 10.82 -10.70 -4.42
CA LYS A 105 11.37 -11.61 -3.42
C LYS A 105 12.30 -10.89 -2.45
N ARG A 106 13.21 -10.03 -2.95
CA ARG A 106 14.07 -9.20 -2.12
C ARG A 106 13.27 -8.27 -1.20
N ILE A 107 12.19 -7.66 -1.70
CA ILE A 107 11.31 -6.82 -0.86
C ILE A 107 10.77 -7.63 0.31
N TYR A 108 10.31 -8.85 0.09
CA TYR A 108 9.84 -9.73 1.18
C TYR A 108 10.95 -10.06 2.17
N GLU A 109 12.15 -10.39 1.70
CA GLU A 109 13.34 -10.67 2.52
C GLU A 109 13.72 -9.45 3.39
N GLU A 110 13.76 -8.26 2.82
CA GLU A 110 14.11 -7.02 3.54
C GLU A 110 13.04 -6.60 4.56
N LEU A 111 11.75 -6.74 4.20
CA LEU A 111 10.66 -6.48 5.14
C LEU A 111 10.67 -7.49 6.30
N ASP A 112 10.89 -8.78 6.02
CA ASP A 112 11.00 -9.81 7.06
C ASP A 112 12.19 -9.55 7.98
N ALA A 113 13.36 -9.23 7.41
CA ALA A 113 14.55 -8.87 8.16
C ALA A 113 14.32 -7.65 9.07
N ARG A 114 13.69 -6.60 8.55
CA ARG A 114 13.30 -5.44 9.38
C ARG A 114 12.39 -5.84 10.54
N LEU A 115 11.41 -6.66 10.29
CA LEU A 115 10.43 -7.10 11.28
C LEU A 115 10.98 -8.14 12.28
N THR A 116 12.20 -8.61 12.10
CA THR A 116 12.94 -9.39 13.11
C THR A 116 13.33 -8.54 14.32
N VAL A 117 13.68 -7.26 14.07
CA VAL A 117 14.19 -6.35 15.11
C VAL A 117 13.16 -5.31 15.57
N SER A 118 11.98 -5.30 14.97
CA SER A 118 10.90 -4.40 15.35
C SER A 118 9.53 -5.02 15.17
N LYS A 119 8.58 -4.51 15.93
CA LYS A 119 7.19 -5.01 15.85
C LYS A 119 6.51 -4.59 14.55
N PHE A 120 6.71 -3.33 14.14
CA PHE A 120 6.19 -2.70 12.93
C PHE A 120 7.33 -2.05 12.13
N LEU A 121 7.06 -1.55 10.92
CA LEU A 121 8.09 -1.05 10.02
C LEU A 121 8.91 0.10 10.61
N SER A 122 8.29 1.01 11.33
CA SER A 122 8.96 2.16 11.96
C SER A 122 9.16 2.00 13.47
N GLY A 123 9.26 0.78 13.99
CA GLY A 123 9.50 0.50 15.41
C GLY A 123 8.37 -0.31 16.07
N ASN A 124 8.01 0.04 17.31
CA ASN A 124 7.06 -0.75 18.09
C ASN A 124 5.59 -0.30 17.95
N GLU A 125 5.33 0.80 17.27
CA GLU A 125 4.00 1.35 17.07
C GLU A 125 3.53 1.17 15.62
N TYR A 126 2.25 0.86 15.45
CA TYR A 126 1.59 0.83 14.16
C TYR A 126 1.45 2.24 13.59
N THR A 127 1.94 2.48 12.39
CA THR A 127 2.05 3.80 11.78
C THR A 127 1.54 3.85 10.35
N ILE A 128 1.55 5.06 9.76
CA ILE A 128 1.19 5.25 8.34
C ILE A 128 2.13 4.50 7.38
N ALA A 129 3.34 4.15 7.79
CA ALA A 129 4.24 3.31 7.00
C ALA A 129 3.68 1.88 6.82
N ASP A 130 3.13 1.32 7.91
CA ASP A 130 2.47 0.01 7.88
C ASP A 130 1.15 0.07 7.10
N ILE A 131 0.37 1.15 7.30
CA ILE A 131 -0.90 1.37 6.59
C ILE A 131 -0.66 1.43 5.08
N ALA A 132 0.42 2.08 4.64
CA ALA A 132 0.76 2.20 3.22
C ALA A 132 1.29 0.88 2.62
N THR A 133 2.04 0.09 3.41
CA THR A 133 2.70 -1.12 2.93
C THR A 133 1.78 -2.34 2.91
N PHE A 134 0.89 -2.45 3.89
CA PHE A 134 0.03 -3.61 4.07
C PHE A 134 -0.80 -3.97 2.83
N PRO A 135 -1.47 -3.05 2.12
CA PRO A 135 -2.29 -3.39 0.94
C PRO A 135 -1.49 -4.04 -0.20
N TRP A 136 -0.20 -3.73 -0.30
CA TRP A 136 0.69 -4.35 -1.29
C TRP A 136 1.02 -5.79 -0.92
N ILE A 137 1.33 -6.04 0.35
CA ILE A 137 1.59 -7.41 0.83
C ILE A 137 0.29 -8.24 0.85
N ALA A 138 -0.87 -7.62 1.03
CA ALA A 138 -2.16 -8.28 0.95
C ALA A 138 -2.51 -8.83 -0.46
N ARG A 139 -1.69 -8.52 -1.47
CA ARG A 139 -1.75 -9.17 -2.79
C ARG A 139 -0.73 -10.31 -2.94
N HIS A 140 -0.27 -10.91 -1.83
CA HIS A 140 0.76 -11.96 -1.81
C HIS A 140 0.45 -13.15 -2.73
N GLU A 141 -0.83 -13.49 -2.92
CA GLU A 141 -1.26 -14.54 -3.85
C GLU A 141 -0.87 -14.23 -5.32
N TRP A 142 -0.80 -12.95 -5.69
CA TRP A 142 -0.40 -12.51 -7.03
C TRP A 142 1.12 -12.50 -7.24
N HIS A 143 1.88 -12.64 -6.15
CA HIS A 143 3.33 -12.54 -6.21
C HIS A 143 4.03 -13.88 -6.46
N ASP A 144 3.34 -15.00 -6.22
CA ASP A 144 3.88 -16.37 -6.35
C ASP A 144 5.23 -16.56 -5.61
N ILE A 145 5.35 -15.92 -4.44
CA ILE A 145 6.56 -15.96 -3.59
C ILE A 145 6.34 -16.86 -2.37
N GLY A 146 5.11 -16.88 -1.82
CA GLY A 146 4.75 -17.59 -0.61
C GLY A 146 5.06 -16.79 0.65
N LEU A 147 4.05 -16.12 1.20
CA LEU A 147 4.20 -15.27 2.39
C LEU A 147 4.61 -16.07 3.63
N SER A 148 4.08 -17.28 3.81
CA SER A 148 4.26 -18.11 5.00
C SER A 148 5.73 -18.49 5.31
N GLN A 149 6.63 -18.44 4.32
CA GLN A 149 8.05 -18.69 4.53
C GLN A 149 8.78 -17.52 5.24
N PHE A 150 8.19 -16.34 5.30
CA PHE A 150 8.70 -15.13 5.93
C PHE A 150 8.02 -14.91 7.29
N LYS A 151 8.55 -15.51 8.34
CA LYS A 151 7.88 -15.62 9.65
C LYS A 151 7.52 -14.28 10.29
N ASN A 152 8.43 -13.30 10.20
CA ASN A 152 8.22 -11.99 10.82
C ASN A 152 7.24 -11.14 10.00
N LEU A 153 7.34 -11.21 8.68
CA LEU A 153 6.42 -10.56 7.76
C LEU A 153 5.01 -11.17 7.89
N THR A 154 4.90 -12.49 8.03
CA THR A 154 3.64 -13.20 8.28
C THR A 154 3.02 -12.79 9.63
N ARG A 155 3.84 -12.69 10.69
CA ARG A 155 3.38 -12.17 12.00
C ARG A 155 2.80 -10.77 11.87
N TRP A 156 3.55 -9.85 11.24
CA TRP A 156 3.14 -8.48 11.00
C TRP A 156 1.87 -8.41 10.16
N TYR A 157 1.79 -9.20 9.11
CA TYR A 157 0.63 -9.31 8.24
C TYR A 157 -0.62 -9.74 9.03
N ASN A 158 -0.52 -10.82 9.80
CA ASN A 158 -1.64 -11.35 10.58
C ASN A 158 -2.12 -10.34 11.63
N GLU A 159 -1.20 -9.67 12.33
CA GLU A 159 -1.57 -8.65 13.32
C GLU A 159 -2.34 -7.47 12.69
N ILE A 160 -1.96 -7.07 11.48
CA ILE A 160 -2.64 -5.97 10.79
C ILE A 160 -3.97 -6.42 10.18
N SER A 161 -4.02 -7.59 9.56
CA SER A 161 -5.23 -8.13 8.93
C SER A 161 -6.40 -8.30 9.91
N GLU A 162 -6.11 -8.56 11.18
CA GLU A 162 -7.11 -8.71 12.24
C GLU A 162 -7.67 -7.37 12.76
N ARG A 163 -7.10 -6.24 12.38
CA ARG A 163 -7.62 -4.93 12.78
C ARG A 163 -8.98 -4.67 12.15
N GLU A 164 -9.96 -4.30 12.96
CA GLU A 164 -11.33 -4.01 12.50
C GLU A 164 -11.38 -2.93 11.40
N ALA A 165 -10.52 -1.89 11.50
CA ALA A 165 -10.44 -0.85 10.49
C ALA A 165 -9.90 -1.37 9.15
N VAL A 166 -9.01 -2.37 9.16
CA VAL A 166 -8.47 -3.02 7.96
C VAL A 166 -9.54 -3.88 7.31
N LYS A 167 -10.20 -4.74 8.08
CA LYS A 167 -11.33 -5.56 7.60
C LYS A 167 -12.42 -4.69 6.97
N LYS A 168 -12.79 -3.60 7.65
CA LYS A 168 -13.75 -2.62 7.14
C LYS A 168 -13.28 -1.94 5.87
N GLY A 169 -11.99 -1.64 5.75
CA GLY A 169 -11.41 -1.05 4.54
C GLY A 169 -11.47 -2.00 3.34
N PHE A 170 -11.19 -3.29 3.55
CA PHE A 170 -11.30 -4.31 2.51
C PHE A 170 -12.75 -4.52 2.05
N SER A 171 -13.68 -4.65 2.98
CA SER A 171 -15.11 -4.84 2.66
C SER A 171 -15.83 -3.60 2.13
N PHE A 172 -15.16 -2.42 2.15
CA PHE A 172 -15.81 -1.15 1.82
C PHE A 172 -16.32 -1.06 0.38
N MET A 173 -15.57 -1.58 -0.58
CA MET A 173 -15.90 -1.54 -2.01
C MET A 173 -16.40 -2.90 -2.54
N SER A 174 -16.11 -3.97 -1.81
CA SER A 174 -16.46 -5.35 -2.17
C SER A 174 -17.06 -6.01 -0.93
N LYS A 175 -18.37 -6.21 -0.95
CA LYS A 175 -19.08 -6.78 0.20
C LYS A 175 -18.43 -8.12 0.61
N ASP A 176 -18.15 -8.25 1.91
CA ASP A 176 -17.57 -9.46 2.53
C ASP A 176 -16.13 -9.82 2.09
N GLU A 177 -15.44 -8.95 1.35
CA GLU A 177 -14.02 -9.13 1.07
C GLU A 177 -13.20 -8.89 2.35
N LEU A 178 -12.30 -9.81 2.66
CA LEU A 178 -11.36 -9.74 3.77
C LEU A 178 -9.93 -9.82 3.25
N PRO A 179 -8.91 -9.38 4.04
CA PRO A 179 -7.53 -9.62 3.68
C PRO A 179 -7.29 -11.14 3.46
N PRO A 180 -6.63 -11.54 2.36
CA PRO A 180 -6.30 -12.95 2.10
C PRO A 180 -5.49 -13.54 3.26
N LYS A 181 -5.66 -14.83 3.51
CA LYS A 181 -4.85 -15.54 4.53
C LYS A 181 -3.48 -15.89 3.94
N PRO A 182 -2.39 -15.78 4.72
CA PRO A 182 -1.04 -16.21 4.31
C PRO A 182 -0.95 -17.68 3.94
#